data_cf7f9506e9164362e4ae2e19781c85f9
#
_entry.id   cf7f9506e9164362e4ae2e19781c85f9
#
_cell.length_a   1.000
_cell.length_b   1.000
_cell.length_c   1.000
_cell.angle_alpha   90.00
_cell.angle_beta   90.00
_cell.angle_gamma   90.00
#
_symmetry.space_group_name_H-M   'P 1'
#
loop_
_entity.id
_entity.type
_entity.pdbx_description
1 polymer ?
#
loop_
_entity_poly.entity_id
_entity_poly.type
_entity_poly.pdbx_seq_one_letter_code
_entity_poly.pdbx_strand_id
1 'polypeptide(L)'
;MANARPPVVVNGTTYRWPDRPLAVVIIDGGDPAYLQQFLAEGAVPNIARFMREGFAVVADGTVPSFTCPNNMSVVTGTPASKHGISGNYYLDVKTGQAVVMTGPELLRGDTVLKGFADAGAKVVAITAKDKLRKQLGKGLDVSKGNICFSSEKSGSTTLAEHGIDNAAAFVGRPQPEMYGMELSFFVLDAGIKLLEAGHRDLLFLSLTDYIQHKYAPNESEARRFYQELDRRFGRLAELGATVALTADHGMNDKSNAEGKPNVIWLQDILDAKFGKGQTQVICPITDAFVAHHGALGGFVRVWITGGAGRITPEQVMEVIRPLRGIESVLGKQEACAVHDLPEDREADVVVISTHDVCIGASEKDHDLKGLEGHRLRTHGGVSEAKVPFIINRPLNDEYRLKGGSRVLKSWQLFEFALNGPAG
;
A
#
# COMPACT_ATOMS: atom_id res chain seq x y z
N MET A 1 -9.79 13.59 38.28
CA MET A 1 -9.36 13.69 36.87
C MET A 1 -8.41 12.52 36.62
N ALA A 2 -8.78 11.57 35.76
CA ALA A 2 -7.86 10.49 35.40
C ALA A 2 -6.64 11.14 34.74
N ASN A 3 -5.41 10.80 35.23
CA ASN A 3 -4.18 11.29 34.63
C ASN A 3 -4.22 10.95 33.13
N ALA A 4 -4.33 11.97 32.27
CA ALA A 4 -4.27 11.78 30.83
C ALA A 4 -2.93 11.10 30.50
N ARG A 5 -2.99 9.96 29.78
CA ARG A 5 -1.78 9.27 29.32
C ARG A 5 -0.93 10.24 28.49
N PRO A 6 0.40 10.26 28.68
CA PRO A 6 1.27 11.14 27.89
C PRO A 6 1.16 10.77 26.38
N PRO A 7 1.25 11.75 25.47
CA PRO A 7 1.20 11.48 24.05
C PRO A 7 2.37 10.58 23.62
N VAL A 8 2.17 9.84 22.54
CA VAL A 8 3.18 8.94 21.96
C VAL A 8 3.91 9.66 20.84
N VAL A 9 5.23 9.64 20.84
CA VAL A 9 6.06 10.25 19.79
C VAL A 9 6.69 9.14 18.95
N VAL A 10 6.43 9.15 17.65
CA VAL A 10 7.01 8.19 16.68
C VAL A 10 7.55 8.96 15.50
N ASN A 11 8.81 8.72 15.12
CA ASN A 11 9.48 9.35 13.97
C ASN A 11 9.34 10.89 13.92
N GLY A 12 9.29 11.55 15.08
CA GLY A 12 9.15 13.01 15.19
C GLY A 12 7.71 13.52 15.17
N THR A 13 6.70 12.68 14.97
CA THR A 13 5.29 13.05 15.05
C THR A 13 4.72 12.68 16.43
N THR A 14 3.95 13.60 17.00
CA THR A 14 3.28 13.41 18.30
C THR A 14 1.84 12.98 18.07
N TYR A 15 1.44 11.88 18.70
CA TYR A 15 0.11 11.28 18.60
C TYR A 15 -0.59 11.29 19.95
N ARG A 16 -1.84 11.72 19.99
CA ARG A 16 -2.72 11.59 21.17
C ARG A 16 -3.20 10.15 21.30
N TRP A 17 -3.52 9.75 22.53
CA TRP A 17 -4.21 8.49 22.75
C TRP A 17 -5.62 8.55 22.14
N PRO A 18 -6.05 7.46 21.50
CA PRO A 18 -7.43 7.38 21.01
C PRO A 18 -8.42 7.37 22.19
N ASP A 19 -9.50 8.13 22.07
CA ASP A 19 -10.61 8.16 23.05
C ASP A 19 -11.54 6.93 22.91
N ARG A 20 -11.43 6.22 21.81
CA ARG A 20 -12.13 4.99 21.45
C ARG A 20 -11.25 4.16 20.51
N PRO A 21 -11.55 2.87 20.25
CA PRO A 21 -10.79 2.07 19.31
C PRO A 21 -10.58 2.80 17.98
N LEU A 22 -9.37 2.79 17.45
CA LEU A 22 -9.06 3.30 16.11
C LEU A 22 -8.81 2.12 15.17
N ALA A 23 -9.62 2.02 14.11
CA ALA A 23 -9.43 1.07 13.02
C ALA A 23 -8.93 1.82 11.78
N VAL A 24 -7.65 1.66 11.44
CA VAL A 24 -7.05 2.14 10.19
C VAL A 24 -7.12 1.02 9.18
N VAL A 25 -7.76 1.28 8.04
CA VAL A 25 -7.92 0.30 6.96
C VAL A 25 -7.22 0.77 5.70
N ILE A 26 -6.41 -0.11 5.13
CA ILE A 26 -5.80 0.08 3.81
C ILE A 26 -6.60 -0.75 2.80
N ILE A 27 -7.30 -0.06 1.90
CA ILE A 27 -8.01 -0.67 0.77
C ILE A 27 -6.99 -0.81 -0.36
N ASP A 28 -6.30 -1.94 -0.42
CA ASP A 28 -5.26 -2.21 -1.42
C ASP A 28 -5.82 -2.00 -2.84
N GLY A 29 -5.15 -1.18 -3.66
CA GLY A 29 -5.63 -0.79 -4.99
C GLY A 29 -6.89 0.08 -4.99
N GLY A 30 -7.22 0.71 -3.87
CA GLY A 30 -8.46 1.45 -3.64
C GLY A 30 -8.51 2.80 -4.36
N ASP A 31 -8.49 2.80 -5.70
CA ASP A 31 -8.58 4.00 -6.52
C ASP A 31 -9.84 4.82 -6.20
N PRO A 32 -9.75 6.15 -6.12
CA PRO A 32 -10.91 7.03 -5.91
C PRO A 32 -12.04 6.81 -6.92
N ALA A 33 -11.75 6.32 -8.13
CA ALA A 33 -12.76 6.04 -9.15
C ALA A 33 -13.77 4.97 -8.70
N TYR A 34 -13.35 3.96 -7.92
CA TYR A 34 -14.28 2.99 -7.34
C TYR A 34 -15.29 3.65 -6.40
N LEU A 35 -14.79 4.50 -5.50
CA LEU A 35 -15.68 5.20 -4.55
C LEU A 35 -16.59 6.17 -5.28
N GLN A 36 -16.08 6.91 -6.27
CA GLN A 36 -16.87 7.84 -7.07
C GLN A 36 -18.04 7.10 -7.76
N GLN A 37 -17.76 5.96 -8.39
CA GLN A 37 -18.77 5.13 -9.05
C GLN A 37 -19.82 4.63 -8.06
N PHE A 38 -19.40 4.01 -6.97
CA PHE A 38 -20.32 3.35 -6.05
C PHE A 38 -21.07 4.33 -5.13
N LEU A 39 -20.53 5.51 -4.87
CA LEU A 39 -21.26 6.61 -4.22
C LEU A 39 -22.39 7.13 -5.12
N ALA A 40 -22.12 7.32 -6.42
CA ALA A 40 -23.13 7.75 -7.38
C ALA A 40 -24.27 6.73 -7.52
N GLU A 41 -23.98 5.45 -7.36
CA GLU A 41 -24.96 4.36 -7.38
C GLU A 41 -25.67 4.13 -6.03
N GLY A 42 -25.26 4.81 -4.96
CA GLY A 42 -25.76 4.55 -3.59
C GLY A 42 -25.37 3.17 -3.04
N ALA A 43 -24.34 2.54 -3.59
CA ALA A 43 -23.94 1.17 -3.27
C ALA A 43 -23.11 1.05 -1.97
N VAL A 44 -22.58 2.15 -1.44
CA VAL A 44 -21.69 2.22 -0.26
C VAL A 44 -22.20 3.24 0.76
N PRO A 45 -23.36 2.98 1.41
CA PRO A 45 -24.03 3.95 2.26
C PRO A 45 -23.26 4.33 3.54
N ASN A 46 -22.43 3.43 4.09
CA ASN A 46 -21.63 3.72 5.28
C ASN A 46 -20.46 4.65 4.93
N ILE A 47 -19.76 4.39 3.83
CA ILE A 47 -18.70 5.29 3.33
C ILE A 47 -19.32 6.66 3.02
N ALA A 48 -20.47 6.72 2.34
CA ALA A 48 -21.18 7.97 2.08
C ALA A 48 -21.49 8.74 3.38
N ARG A 49 -21.92 8.04 4.43
CA ARG A 49 -22.14 8.62 5.75
C ARG A 49 -20.85 9.14 6.38
N PHE A 50 -19.76 8.36 6.34
CA PHE A 50 -18.46 8.77 6.87
C PHE A 50 -17.94 10.04 6.21
N MET A 51 -18.09 10.14 4.88
CA MET A 51 -17.69 11.32 4.13
C MET A 51 -18.54 12.56 4.47
N ARG A 52 -19.84 12.38 4.69
CA ARG A 52 -20.76 13.48 5.01
C ARG A 52 -20.61 13.97 6.45
N GLU A 53 -20.45 13.04 7.40
CA GLU A 53 -20.50 13.31 8.84
C GLU A 53 -19.11 13.48 9.45
N GLY A 54 -18.08 12.98 8.77
CA GLY A 54 -16.69 12.98 9.19
C GLY A 54 -15.81 13.92 8.36
N PHE A 55 -14.69 13.38 7.88
CA PHE A 55 -13.75 14.09 7.03
C PHE A 55 -13.36 13.21 5.83
N ALA A 56 -13.37 13.80 4.63
CA ALA A 56 -12.99 13.10 3.41
C ALA A 56 -12.30 14.02 2.41
N VAL A 57 -11.17 13.56 1.88
CA VAL A 57 -10.45 14.21 0.76
C VAL A 57 -9.77 13.12 -0.09
N VAL A 58 -9.28 13.50 -1.26
CA VAL A 58 -8.32 12.69 -2.02
C VAL A 58 -6.92 13.14 -1.58
N ALA A 59 -6.10 12.19 -1.18
CA ALA A 59 -4.71 12.40 -0.76
C ALA A 59 -3.73 11.84 -1.80
N ASP A 60 -2.46 12.18 -1.64
CA ASP A 60 -1.38 11.56 -2.38
C ASP A 60 -0.74 10.44 -1.56
N GLY A 61 -0.59 9.27 -2.16
CA GLY A 61 0.31 8.21 -1.69
C GLY A 61 1.77 8.53 -2.01
N THR A 62 2.64 7.58 -1.67
CA THR A 62 4.06 7.58 -2.06
C THR A 62 4.21 7.10 -3.51
N VAL A 63 5.12 7.71 -4.28
CA VAL A 63 5.60 7.17 -5.56
C VAL A 63 6.95 6.51 -5.33
N PRO A 64 7.17 5.26 -5.80
CA PRO A 64 6.24 4.43 -6.59
C PRO A 64 5.00 4.01 -5.80
N SER A 65 3.86 4.03 -6.50
CA SER A 65 2.56 3.65 -5.94
C SER A 65 2.42 2.11 -5.87
N PHE A 66 3.19 1.50 -4.95
CA PHE A 66 3.22 0.07 -4.67
C PHE A 66 2.83 -0.23 -3.23
N THR A 67 2.41 -1.47 -2.99
CA THR A 67 1.88 -1.94 -1.71
C THR A 67 2.86 -1.73 -0.54
N CYS A 68 4.10 -2.26 -0.63
CA CYS A 68 5.05 -2.18 0.50
C CYS A 68 5.42 -0.74 0.88
N PRO A 69 5.88 0.15 -0.05
CA PRO A 69 6.25 1.51 0.34
C PRO A 69 5.09 2.30 0.95
N ASN A 70 3.88 2.16 0.41
CA ASN A 70 2.73 2.92 0.91
C ASN A 70 2.20 2.41 2.24
N ASN A 71 2.10 1.09 2.45
CA ASN A 71 1.77 0.55 3.77
C ASN A 71 2.80 0.98 4.82
N MET A 72 4.11 0.95 4.48
CA MET A 72 5.15 1.41 5.39
C MET A 72 5.11 2.92 5.63
N SER A 73 4.79 3.72 4.61
CA SER A 73 4.58 5.16 4.78
C SER A 73 3.44 5.44 5.78
N VAL A 74 2.29 4.79 5.62
CA VAL A 74 1.15 4.99 6.53
C VAL A 74 1.48 4.54 7.95
N VAL A 75 2.06 3.34 8.11
CA VAL A 75 2.29 2.77 9.45
C VAL A 75 3.45 3.44 10.20
N THR A 76 4.38 4.11 9.49
CA THR A 76 5.48 4.89 10.12
C THR A 76 5.17 6.38 10.24
N GLY A 77 4.14 6.87 9.53
CA GLY A 77 3.81 8.29 9.44
C GLY A 77 4.87 9.11 8.69
N THR A 78 5.64 8.48 7.79
CA THR A 78 6.78 9.13 7.11
C THR A 78 6.90 8.71 5.63
N PRO A 79 7.57 9.50 4.78
CA PRO A 79 7.84 9.13 3.39
C PRO A 79 8.92 8.03 3.27
N ALA A 80 9.04 7.44 2.07
CA ALA A 80 9.99 6.38 1.76
C ALA A 80 11.45 6.76 2.03
N SER A 81 11.84 8.02 1.84
CA SER A 81 13.18 8.55 2.18
C SER A 81 13.57 8.35 3.64
N LYS A 82 12.58 8.31 4.54
CA LYS A 82 12.78 8.10 5.99
C LYS A 82 12.73 6.63 6.37
N HIS A 83 11.66 5.91 5.99
CA HIS A 83 11.51 4.51 6.38
C HIS A 83 12.28 3.51 5.49
N GLY A 84 12.78 3.94 4.33
CA GLY A 84 13.72 3.17 3.51
C GLY A 84 13.09 2.09 2.62
N ILE A 85 11.78 1.88 2.63
CA ILE A 85 11.09 0.91 1.78
C ILE A 85 10.54 1.65 0.57
N SER A 86 11.10 1.41 -0.61
CA SER A 86 10.77 2.14 -1.83
C SER A 86 10.27 1.24 -2.98
N GLY A 87 9.86 0.01 -2.67
CA GLY A 87 9.31 -0.95 -3.63
C GLY A 87 8.97 -2.25 -2.94
N ASN A 88 8.39 -3.21 -3.69
CA ASN A 88 8.27 -4.60 -3.25
C ASN A 88 9.55 -5.39 -3.56
N TYR A 89 10.38 -4.87 -4.49
CA TYR A 89 11.56 -5.52 -5.05
C TYR A 89 12.66 -4.48 -5.37
N TYR A 90 13.93 -4.80 -5.11
CA TYR A 90 15.05 -3.89 -5.38
C TYR A 90 16.32 -4.66 -5.75
N LEU A 91 17.32 -3.96 -6.31
CA LEU A 91 18.66 -4.49 -6.51
C LEU A 91 19.53 -4.17 -5.28
N ASP A 92 20.00 -5.18 -4.59
CA ASP A 92 21.06 -5.00 -3.60
C ASP A 92 22.41 -4.86 -4.32
N VAL A 93 22.88 -3.63 -4.45
CA VAL A 93 24.13 -3.31 -5.17
C VAL A 93 25.38 -3.94 -4.54
N LYS A 94 25.33 -4.33 -3.26
CA LYS A 94 26.46 -4.97 -2.58
C LYS A 94 26.65 -6.41 -3.02
N THR A 95 25.55 -7.11 -3.25
CA THR A 95 25.54 -8.52 -3.67
C THR A 95 25.29 -8.70 -5.16
N GLY A 96 24.80 -7.67 -5.86
CA GLY A 96 24.35 -7.74 -7.24
C GLY A 96 23.05 -8.56 -7.40
N GLN A 97 22.38 -8.88 -6.30
CA GLN A 97 21.16 -9.70 -6.30
C GLN A 97 19.91 -8.83 -6.24
N ALA A 98 18.93 -9.18 -7.04
CA ALA A 98 17.59 -8.61 -6.91
C ALA A 98 16.84 -9.33 -5.78
N VAL A 99 16.23 -8.56 -4.88
CA VAL A 99 15.68 -9.04 -3.59
C VAL A 99 14.27 -8.52 -3.37
N VAL A 100 13.40 -9.38 -2.84
CA VAL A 100 12.05 -8.99 -2.40
C VAL A 100 12.12 -8.24 -1.06
N MET A 101 11.50 -7.05 -0.97
CA MET A 101 11.53 -6.18 0.22
C MET A 101 10.44 -6.58 1.23
N THR A 102 10.50 -7.80 1.75
CA THR A 102 9.49 -8.31 2.71
C THR A 102 9.99 -8.40 4.14
N GLY A 103 11.30 -8.26 4.37
CA GLY A 103 11.88 -8.34 5.71
C GLY A 103 11.77 -7.04 6.50
N PRO A 104 11.62 -7.10 7.84
CA PRO A 104 11.58 -5.92 8.71
C PRO A 104 12.94 -5.22 8.87
N GLU A 105 14.04 -5.90 8.52
CA GLU A 105 15.42 -5.40 8.62
C GLU A 105 15.71 -4.20 7.72
N LEU A 106 15.01 -4.12 6.58
CA LEU A 106 15.13 -3.01 5.65
C LEU A 106 14.34 -1.77 6.08
N LEU A 107 13.35 -1.93 6.96
CA LEU A 107 12.52 -0.84 7.48
C LEU A 107 13.32 -0.02 8.50
N ARG A 108 13.44 1.28 8.27
CA ARG A 108 14.07 2.26 9.17
C ARG A 108 13.02 2.91 10.08
N GLY A 109 13.42 3.29 11.28
CA GLY A 109 12.51 3.88 12.26
C GLY A 109 11.52 2.87 12.83
N ASP A 110 10.58 3.39 13.61
CA ASP A 110 9.54 2.63 14.28
C ASP A 110 8.18 2.79 13.61
N THR A 111 7.30 1.81 13.80
CA THR A 111 5.89 1.94 13.39
C THR A 111 5.09 2.65 14.49
N VAL A 112 4.02 3.33 14.10
CA VAL A 112 3.02 3.89 15.04
C VAL A 112 2.46 2.78 15.93
N LEU A 113 2.29 1.58 15.37
CA LEU A 113 1.81 0.39 16.08
C LEU A 113 2.75 0.02 17.24
N LYS A 114 4.05 -0.07 16.96
CA LYS A 114 5.07 -0.34 17.98
C LYS A 114 5.12 0.76 19.04
N GLY A 115 5.11 2.03 18.60
CA GLY A 115 5.15 3.16 19.53
C GLY A 115 4.01 3.13 20.56
N PHE A 116 2.79 2.84 20.10
CA PHE A 116 1.63 2.70 21.00
C PHE A 116 1.70 1.42 21.85
N ALA A 117 2.14 0.30 21.29
CA ALA A 117 2.31 -0.95 22.05
C ALA A 117 3.34 -0.80 23.17
N ASP A 118 4.46 -0.12 22.92
CA ASP A 118 5.48 0.18 23.93
C ASP A 118 4.94 1.10 25.05
N ALA A 119 4.00 2.00 24.70
CA ALA A 119 3.31 2.84 25.67
C ALA A 119 2.15 2.10 26.39
N GLY A 120 1.92 0.82 26.12
CA GLY A 120 0.94 -0.03 26.81
C GLY A 120 -0.42 -0.15 26.13
N ALA A 121 -0.55 0.25 24.87
CA ALA A 121 -1.75 0.04 24.08
C ALA A 121 -1.93 -1.44 23.69
N LYS A 122 -3.18 -1.85 23.46
CA LYS A 122 -3.52 -3.14 22.86
C LYS A 122 -3.66 -2.97 21.36
N VAL A 123 -2.64 -3.42 20.63
CA VAL A 123 -2.50 -3.20 19.19
C VAL A 123 -2.76 -4.48 18.41
N VAL A 124 -3.46 -4.32 17.28
CA VAL A 124 -3.78 -5.39 16.33
C VAL A 124 -3.28 -4.99 14.94
N ALA A 125 -2.53 -5.85 14.27
CA ALA A 125 -2.14 -5.70 12.88
C ALA A 125 -2.55 -6.95 12.11
N ILE A 126 -3.44 -6.81 11.13
CA ILE A 126 -3.90 -7.92 10.30
C ILE A 126 -3.71 -7.56 8.84
N THR A 127 -3.08 -8.44 8.09
CA THR A 127 -2.89 -8.28 6.65
C THR A 127 -3.59 -9.38 5.86
N ALA A 128 -3.91 -9.12 4.61
CA ALA A 128 -4.38 -10.17 3.72
C ALA A 128 -3.26 -11.17 3.41
N LYS A 129 -2.09 -10.67 2.99
CA LYS A 129 -0.93 -11.49 2.57
C LYS A 129 0.19 -11.47 3.63
N ASP A 130 0.82 -12.59 3.90
CA ASP A 130 1.82 -12.75 4.98
C ASP A 130 3.10 -11.93 4.75
N LYS A 131 3.39 -11.54 3.51
CA LYS A 131 4.59 -10.76 3.16
C LYS A 131 4.74 -9.46 3.95
N LEU A 132 3.61 -8.77 4.23
CA LEU A 132 3.60 -7.51 4.98
C LEU A 132 3.64 -7.70 6.49
N ARG A 133 3.19 -8.85 6.99
CA ARG A 133 3.03 -9.13 8.42
C ARG A 133 4.30 -8.82 9.21
N LYS A 134 5.45 -9.26 8.72
CA LYS A 134 6.73 -9.09 9.42
C LYS A 134 7.15 -7.61 9.51
N GLN A 135 6.91 -6.83 8.47
CA GLN A 135 7.21 -5.40 8.46
C GLN A 135 6.27 -4.63 9.40
N LEU A 136 4.96 -4.90 9.33
CA LEU A 136 3.96 -4.29 10.21
C LEU A 136 4.18 -4.67 11.68
N GLY A 137 4.55 -5.92 11.92
CA GLY A 137 4.86 -6.46 13.25
C GLY A 137 6.25 -6.14 13.79
N LYS A 138 7.07 -5.34 13.09
CA LYS A 138 8.42 -5.01 13.54
C LYS A 138 8.41 -4.43 14.94
N GLY A 139 9.02 -5.16 15.88
CA GLY A 139 9.14 -4.76 17.28
C GLY A 139 7.82 -4.81 18.08
N LEU A 140 6.75 -5.38 17.53
CA LEU A 140 5.49 -5.56 18.23
C LEU A 140 5.55 -6.81 19.11
N ASP A 141 5.55 -6.63 20.41
CA ASP A 141 5.61 -7.71 21.39
C ASP A 141 4.22 -8.35 21.60
N VAL A 142 3.99 -9.49 20.96
CA VAL A 142 2.73 -10.22 21.05
C VAL A 142 2.48 -10.82 22.45
N SER A 143 3.53 -11.06 23.25
CA SER A 143 3.39 -11.57 24.62
C SER A 143 2.67 -10.58 25.55
N LYS A 144 2.65 -9.30 25.19
CA LYS A 144 1.92 -8.23 25.91
C LYS A 144 0.46 -8.08 25.49
N GLY A 145 -0.07 -9.05 24.75
CA GLY A 145 -1.45 -9.07 24.29
C GLY A 145 -1.70 -8.28 22.98
N ASN A 146 -0.63 -7.94 22.26
CA ASN A 146 -0.72 -7.46 20.91
C ASN A 146 -0.93 -8.64 19.94
N ILE A 147 -1.51 -8.38 18.77
CA ILE A 147 -1.83 -9.40 17.78
C ILE A 147 -1.28 -8.97 16.42
N CYS A 148 -0.59 -9.89 15.73
CA CYS A 148 -0.08 -9.64 14.37
C CYS A 148 -0.13 -10.92 13.53
N PHE A 149 -1.02 -10.98 12.55
CA PHE A 149 -1.14 -12.15 11.66
C PHE A 149 -1.65 -11.78 10.26
N SER A 150 -1.66 -12.78 9.36
CA SER A 150 -2.23 -12.66 8.01
C SER A 150 -3.43 -13.59 7.83
N SER A 151 -4.44 -13.16 7.03
CA SER A 151 -5.55 -14.03 6.66
C SER A 151 -5.10 -15.22 5.80
N GLU A 152 -4.07 -15.02 4.97
CA GLU A 152 -3.42 -16.08 4.18
C GLU A 152 -2.98 -17.29 5.02
N LYS A 153 -2.55 -17.05 6.26
CA LYS A 153 -2.06 -18.11 7.17
C LYS A 153 -2.87 -18.21 8.46
N SER A 154 -4.12 -17.82 8.43
CA SER A 154 -4.99 -17.74 9.61
C SER A 154 -5.21 -19.08 10.33
N GLY A 155 -5.18 -20.19 9.63
CA GLY A 155 -5.33 -21.53 10.22
C GLY A 155 -4.10 -22.04 10.97
N SER A 156 -2.93 -21.44 10.76
CA SER A 156 -1.65 -21.85 11.38
C SER A 156 -1.09 -20.83 12.37
N THR A 157 -1.90 -19.84 12.79
CA THR A 157 -1.46 -18.86 13.79
C THR A 157 -1.30 -19.48 15.17
N THR A 158 -0.32 -18.98 15.93
CA THR A 158 -0.01 -19.40 17.30
C THR A 158 0.05 -18.23 18.27
N LEU A 159 -0.24 -18.45 19.53
CA LEU A 159 -0.10 -17.41 20.57
C LEU A 159 1.32 -16.86 20.63
N ALA A 160 2.32 -17.71 20.51
CA ALA A 160 3.73 -17.32 20.66
C ALA A 160 4.21 -16.38 19.55
N GLU A 161 3.79 -16.59 18.31
CA GLU A 161 4.25 -15.82 17.15
C GLU A 161 3.28 -14.69 16.78
N HIS A 162 1.98 -14.89 16.98
CA HIS A 162 0.94 -14.03 16.43
C HIS A 162 0.06 -13.34 17.49
N GLY A 163 0.16 -13.77 18.76
CA GLY A 163 -0.71 -13.28 19.82
C GLY A 163 -2.15 -13.85 19.78
N ILE A 164 -2.41 -14.76 18.87
CA ILE A 164 -3.69 -15.47 18.72
C ILE A 164 -3.45 -16.89 18.20
N ASP A 165 -4.13 -17.87 18.78
CA ASP A 165 -4.09 -19.25 18.33
C ASP A 165 -5.23 -19.52 17.35
N ASN A 166 -4.92 -20.20 16.24
CA ASN A 166 -5.88 -20.56 15.19
C ASN A 166 -6.90 -19.45 14.88
N ALA A 167 -6.43 -18.36 14.26
CA ALA A 167 -7.27 -17.21 13.94
C ALA A 167 -8.48 -17.58 13.06
N ALA A 168 -8.37 -18.62 12.21
CA ALA A 168 -9.50 -19.11 11.41
C ALA A 168 -10.63 -19.63 12.29
N ALA A 169 -10.30 -20.42 13.31
CA ALA A 169 -11.28 -20.92 14.28
C ALA A 169 -11.87 -19.77 15.12
N PHE A 170 -11.04 -18.81 15.56
CA PHE A 170 -11.50 -17.63 16.32
C PHE A 170 -12.52 -16.80 15.52
N VAL A 171 -12.23 -16.56 14.25
CA VAL A 171 -13.14 -15.80 13.37
C VAL A 171 -14.39 -16.60 13.02
N GLY A 172 -14.30 -17.93 13.07
CA GLY A 172 -15.37 -18.84 12.66
C GLY A 172 -15.51 -18.98 11.14
N ARG A 173 -14.39 -18.80 10.43
CA ARG A 173 -14.30 -18.94 8.97
C ARG A 173 -13.09 -19.79 8.58
N PRO A 174 -13.18 -20.59 7.49
CA PRO A 174 -12.00 -21.28 6.97
C PRO A 174 -10.94 -20.27 6.52
N GLN A 175 -9.68 -20.71 6.52
CA GLN A 175 -8.59 -19.95 5.90
C GLN A 175 -8.94 -19.67 4.44
N PRO A 176 -8.88 -18.40 3.99
CA PRO A 176 -9.26 -18.05 2.63
C PRO A 176 -8.23 -18.54 1.60
N GLU A 177 -8.72 -18.74 0.37
CA GLU A 177 -7.87 -18.95 -0.80
C GLU A 177 -7.09 -17.67 -1.16
N MET A 178 -5.86 -17.83 -1.68
CA MET A 178 -4.93 -16.72 -1.95
C MET A 178 -5.44 -15.73 -2.99
N TYR A 179 -6.12 -16.19 -4.03
CA TYR A 179 -6.63 -15.36 -5.12
C TYR A 179 -8.16 -15.25 -5.03
N GLY A 180 -8.64 -14.36 -4.15
CA GLY A 180 -10.06 -14.13 -3.95
C GLY A 180 -10.35 -12.93 -3.04
N MET A 181 -11.59 -12.46 -3.06
CA MET A 181 -12.05 -11.36 -2.21
C MET A 181 -12.12 -11.73 -0.72
N GLU A 182 -12.19 -13.03 -0.42
CA GLU A 182 -12.36 -13.55 0.93
C GLU A 182 -11.17 -13.24 1.84
N LEU A 183 -9.95 -13.08 1.29
CA LEU A 183 -8.79 -12.61 2.07
C LEU A 183 -9.06 -11.28 2.75
N SER A 184 -9.60 -10.31 2.00
CA SER A 184 -9.94 -8.97 2.50
C SER A 184 -11.09 -9.01 3.51
N PHE A 185 -12.11 -9.82 3.23
CA PHE A 185 -13.25 -9.97 4.13
C PHE A 185 -12.83 -10.60 5.46
N PHE A 186 -11.94 -11.59 5.42
CA PHE A 186 -11.41 -12.21 6.63
C PHE A 186 -10.65 -11.22 7.51
N VAL A 187 -9.82 -10.34 6.92
CA VAL A 187 -9.10 -9.29 7.67
C VAL A 187 -10.07 -8.42 8.47
N LEU A 188 -11.15 -7.96 7.82
CA LEU A 188 -12.15 -7.10 8.45
C LEU A 188 -13.00 -7.86 9.48
N ASP A 189 -13.43 -9.09 9.16
CA ASP A 189 -14.20 -9.93 10.07
C ASP A 189 -13.37 -10.28 11.34
N ALA A 190 -12.07 -10.49 11.19
CA ALA A 190 -11.17 -10.70 12.32
C ALA A 190 -11.04 -9.43 13.19
N GLY A 191 -10.88 -8.25 12.56
CA GLY A 191 -10.88 -6.98 13.29
C GLY A 191 -12.17 -6.73 14.08
N ILE A 192 -13.34 -7.01 13.47
CA ILE A 192 -14.66 -6.94 14.10
C ILE A 192 -14.74 -7.89 15.29
N LYS A 193 -14.39 -9.17 15.10
CA LYS A 193 -14.39 -10.18 16.15
C LYS A 193 -13.51 -9.82 17.34
N LEU A 194 -12.34 -9.24 17.08
CA LEU A 194 -11.42 -8.81 18.14
C LEU A 194 -11.97 -7.62 18.93
N LEU A 195 -12.71 -6.70 18.31
CA LEU A 195 -13.40 -5.61 19.00
C LEU A 195 -14.59 -6.16 19.81
N GLU A 196 -15.34 -7.12 19.29
CA GLU A 196 -16.45 -7.77 20.01
C GLU A 196 -15.94 -8.58 21.22
N ALA A 197 -14.75 -9.19 21.12
CA ALA A 197 -14.15 -9.99 22.18
C ALA A 197 -13.51 -9.16 23.31
N GLY A 198 -13.27 -7.86 23.12
CA GLY A 198 -12.71 -7.00 24.15
C GLY A 198 -11.99 -5.76 23.64
N HIS A 199 -11.51 -4.98 24.59
CA HIS A 199 -10.87 -3.69 24.29
C HIS A 199 -9.60 -3.84 23.43
N ARG A 200 -9.53 -3.02 22.37
CA ARG A 200 -8.36 -2.78 21.53
C ARG A 200 -8.20 -1.28 21.31
N ASP A 201 -6.97 -0.76 21.41
CA ASP A 201 -6.73 0.67 21.22
C ASP A 201 -6.55 1.01 19.75
N LEU A 202 -5.72 0.22 19.02
CA LEU A 202 -5.44 0.42 17.60
C LEU A 202 -5.56 -0.89 16.82
N LEU A 203 -6.22 -0.81 15.66
CA LEU A 203 -6.25 -1.87 14.67
C LEU A 203 -5.72 -1.33 13.33
N PHE A 204 -4.79 -2.03 12.71
CA PHE A 204 -4.32 -1.79 11.35
C PHE A 204 -4.73 -2.98 10.48
N LEU A 205 -5.58 -2.74 9.50
CA LEU A 205 -6.26 -3.75 8.69
C LEU A 205 -5.90 -3.51 7.22
N SER A 206 -4.95 -4.28 6.68
CA SER A 206 -4.47 -4.14 5.30
C SER A 206 -5.09 -5.23 4.41
N LEU A 207 -5.83 -4.81 3.40
CA LEU A 207 -6.55 -5.69 2.48
C LEU A 207 -5.66 -6.19 1.34
N THR A 208 -6.24 -6.72 0.25
CA THR A 208 -5.56 -7.13 -0.97
C THR A 208 -6.30 -6.64 -2.21
N ASP A 209 -5.56 -6.36 -3.27
CA ASP A 209 -5.94 -5.73 -4.52
C ASP A 209 -6.38 -6.69 -5.64
N TYR A 210 -6.57 -7.98 -5.34
CA TYR A 210 -6.92 -8.98 -6.36
C TYR A 210 -8.13 -8.59 -7.22
N ILE A 211 -9.16 -8.00 -6.59
CA ILE A 211 -10.36 -7.54 -7.28
C ILE A 211 -10.05 -6.36 -8.18
N GLN A 212 -9.27 -5.39 -7.71
CA GLN A 212 -8.92 -4.18 -8.45
C GLN A 212 -8.03 -4.47 -9.67
N HIS A 213 -7.20 -5.50 -9.60
CA HIS A 213 -6.43 -5.98 -10.76
C HIS A 213 -7.31 -6.63 -11.83
N LYS A 214 -8.44 -7.24 -11.45
CA LYS A 214 -9.31 -7.96 -12.40
C LYS A 214 -10.48 -7.16 -12.91
N TYR A 215 -11.08 -6.32 -12.06
CA TYR A 215 -12.37 -5.70 -12.33
C TYR A 215 -12.32 -4.18 -12.25
N ALA A 216 -12.80 -3.52 -13.30
CA ALA A 216 -12.93 -2.07 -13.36
C ALA A 216 -14.07 -1.57 -12.43
N PRO A 217 -14.13 -0.26 -12.10
CA PRO A 217 -15.17 0.30 -11.23
C PRO A 217 -16.62 0.05 -11.67
N ASN A 218 -16.87 -0.13 -12.97
CA ASN A 218 -18.20 -0.36 -13.52
C ASN A 218 -18.61 -1.84 -13.58
N GLU A 219 -17.80 -2.77 -13.05
CA GLU A 219 -18.07 -4.21 -13.09
C GLU A 219 -18.74 -4.70 -11.80
N SER A 220 -19.61 -5.70 -11.94
CA SER A 220 -20.44 -6.24 -10.86
C SER A 220 -19.65 -6.81 -9.68
N GLU A 221 -18.52 -7.47 -9.96
CA GLU A 221 -17.63 -8.08 -8.97
C GLU A 221 -16.96 -7.01 -8.10
N ALA A 222 -16.49 -5.92 -8.72
CA ALA A 222 -15.95 -4.77 -7.99
C ALA A 222 -17.03 -4.13 -7.11
N ARG A 223 -18.25 -3.96 -7.64
CA ARG A 223 -19.39 -3.45 -6.88
C ARG A 223 -19.71 -4.32 -5.66
N ARG A 224 -19.83 -5.63 -5.87
CA ARG A 224 -20.08 -6.60 -4.78
C ARG A 224 -18.98 -6.52 -3.71
N PHE A 225 -17.72 -6.46 -4.13
CA PHE A 225 -16.59 -6.34 -3.21
C PHE A 225 -16.73 -5.10 -2.33
N TYR A 226 -16.93 -3.92 -2.92
CA TYR A 226 -17.05 -2.67 -2.16
C TYR A 226 -18.30 -2.60 -1.29
N GLN A 227 -19.43 -3.21 -1.68
CA GLN A 227 -20.62 -3.34 -0.83
C GLN A 227 -20.31 -4.17 0.43
N GLU A 228 -19.58 -5.27 0.28
CA GLU A 228 -19.16 -6.11 1.41
C GLU A 228 -18.13 -5.41 2.30
N LEU A 229 -17.23 -4.60 1.75
CA LEU A 229 -16.33 -3.75 2.54
C LEU A 229 -17.13 -2.70 3.32
N ASP A 230 -18.04 -1.99 2.66
CA ASP A 230 -18.86 -0.94 3.26
C ASP A 230 -19.66 -1.44 4.46
N ARG A 231 -20.28 -2.62 4.34
CA ARG A 231 -21.00 -3.26 5.44
C ARG A 231 -20.11 -3.51 6.66
N ARG A 232 -18.88 -3.97 6.43
CA ARG A 232 -17.90 -4.22 7.51
C ARG A 232 -17.35 -2.93 8.12
N PHE A 233 -17.15 -1.89 7.33
CA PHE A 233 -16.79 -0.57 7.84
C PHE A 233 -17.90 0.01 8.71
N GLY A 234 -19.17 -0.16 8.29
CA GLY A 234 -20.33 0.17 9.10
C GLY A 234 -20.31 -0.56 10.44
N ARG A 235 -20.02 -1.87 10.43
CA ARG A 235 -19.96 -2.67 11.67
C ARG A 235 -18.85 -2.23 12.62
N LEU A 236 -17.64 -1.91 12.11
CA LEU A 236 -16.57 -1.33 12.94
C LEU A 236 -17.01 -0.03 13.62
N ALA A 237 -17.70 0.86 12.88
CA ALA A 237 -18.22 2.10 13.43
C ALA A 237 -19.34 1.88 14.47
N GLU A 238 -20.24 0.91 14.27
CA GLU A 238 -21.27 0.50 15.23
C GLU A 238 -20.68 -0.02 16.55
N LEU A 239 -19.52 -0.68 16.48
CA LEU A 239 -18.76 -1.11 17.66
C LEU A 239 -18.03 0.05 18.37
N GLY A 240 -18.25 1.28 17.92
CA GLY A 240 -17.73 2.48 18.52
C GLY A 240 -16.34 2.88 18.02
N ALA A 241 -15.80 2.23 17.00
CA ALA A 241 -14.47 2.57 16.49
C ALA A 241 -14.48 3.89 15.70
N THR A 242 -13.40 4.67 15.84
CA THR A 242 -13.01 5.61 14.81
C THR A 242 -12.49 4.80 13.64
N VAL A 243 -13.12 4.95 12.46
CA VAL A 243 -12.74 4.25 11.23
C VAL A 243 -12.03 5.24 10.32
N ALA A 244 -10.78 4.96 9.99
CA ALA A 244 -9.96 5.74 9.10
C ALA A 244 -9.58 4.89 7.87
N LEU A 245 -9.99 5.32 6.69
CA LEU A 245 -9.80 4.60 5.43
C LEU A 245 -8.83 5.33 4.52
N THR A 246 -7.89 4.59 3.94
CA THR A 246 -7.09 5.05 2.80
C THR A 246 -6.80 3.86 1.89
N ALA A 247 -6.07 4.11 0.82
CA ALA A 247 -5.47 3.07 -0.02
C ALA A 247 -3.95 3.25 -0.02
N ASP A 248 -3.25 2.21 -0.39
CA ASP A 248 -1.81 2.28 -0.65
C ASP A 248 -1.52 2.81 -2.05
N HIS A 249 -2.40 2.52 -3.04
CA HIS A 249 -2.35 3.05 -4.40
C HIS A 249 -3.72 2.95 -5.08
N GLY A 250 -3.82 3.60 -6.23
CA GLY A 250 -4.91 3.43 -7.18
C GLY A 250 -4.66 2.28 -8.17
N MET A 251 -5.42 2.26 -9.28
CA MET A 251 -5.37 1.19 -10.27
C MET A 251 -5.83 1.69 -11.64
N ASN A 252 -5.02 1.51 -12.70
CA ASN A 252 -5.39 1.86 -14.05
C ASN A 252 -5.43 0.65 -14.99
N ASP A 253 -6.27 0.75 -16.04
CA ASP A 253 -6.25 -0.16 -17.17
C ASP A 253 -5.05 0.19 -18.07
N LYS A 254 -4.15 -0.75 -18.22
CA LYS A 254 -2.92 -0.62 -19.04
C LYS A 254 -2.94 -1.62 -20.20
N SER A 255 -4.12 -1.77 -20.80
CA SER A 255 -4.31 -2.57 -22.01
C SER A 255 -4.55 -1.68 -23.22
N ASN A 256 -4.10 -2.14 -24.38
CA ASN A 256 -4.38 -1.49 -25.66
C ASN A 256 -5.86 -1.69 -26.11
N ALA A 257 -6.20 -1.15 -27.29
CA ALA A 257 -7.56 -1.24 -27.83
C ALA A 257 -8.03 -2.70 -28.07
N GLU A 258 -7.11 -3.60 -28.35
CA GLU A 258 -7.36 -5.03 -28.56
C GLU A 258 -7.45 -5.82 -27.24
N GLY A 259 -7.33 -5.15 -26.10
CA GLY A 259 -7.37 -5.77 -24.76
C GLY A 259 -6.07 -6.46 -24.33
N LYS A 260 -4.99 -6.33 -25.11
CA LYS A 260 -3.67 -6.86 -24.75
C LYS A 260 -2.89 -5.88 -23.88
N PRO A 261 -2.00 -6.35 -23.01
CA PRO A 261 -1.12 -5.48 -22.23
C PRO A 261 -0.36 -4.47 -23.12
N ASN A 262 -0.41 -3.20 -22.75
CA ASN A 262 0.28 -2.11 -23.42
C ASN A 262 1.64 -1.88 -22.76
N VAL A 263 2.66 -2.65 -23.17
CA VAL A 263 3.95 -2.80 -22.47
C VAL A 263 5.10 -2.17 -23.24
N ILE A 264 5.98 -1.48 -22.53
CA ILE A 264 7.32 -1.13 -22.98
C ILE A 264 8.31 -2.13 -22.39
N TRP A 265 8.93 -2.97 -23.21
CA TRP A 265 9.96 -3.92 -22.80
C TRP A 265 11.31 -3.21 -22.71
N LEU A 266 11.53 -2.53 -21.60
CA LEU A 266 12.64 -1.54 -21.47
C LEU A 266 14.01 -2.19 -21.50
N GLN A 267 14.20 -3.38 -20.89
CA GLN A 267 15.50 -4.07 -20.95
C GLN A 267 15.86 -4.46 -22.38
N ASP A 268 14.90 -4.93 -23.17
CA ASP A 268 15.14 -5.33 -24.55
C ASP A 268 15.59 -4.12 -25.42
N ILE A 269 14.99 -2.95 -25.20
CA ILE A 269 15.37 -1.69 -25.86
C ILE A 269 16.77 -1.27 -25.47
N LEU A 270 17.10 -1.30 -24.18
CA LEU A 270 18.42 -0.91 -23.69
C LEU A 270 19.53 -1.91 -24.10
N ASP A 271 19.23 -3.20 -24.09
CA ASP A 271 20.15 -4.24 -24.57
C ASP A 271 20.45 -4.10 -26.06
N ALA A 272 19.45 -3.77 -26.87
CA ALA A 272 19.63 -3.50 -28.30
C ALA A 272 20.50 -2.26 -28.55
N LYS A 273 20.41 -1.23 -27.70
CA LYS A 273 21.16 0.01 -27.86
C LYS A 273 22.59 -0.07 -27.32
N PHE A 274 22.77 -0.63 -26.12
CA PHE A 274 24.04 -0.57 -25.38
C PHE A 274 24.75 -1.92 -25.29
N GLY A 275 24.08 -3.02 -25.61
CA GLY A 275 24.56 -4.37 -25.43
C GLY A 275 24.13 -4.98 -24.10
N LYS A 276 23.97 -6.30 -24.05
CA LYS A 276 23.58 -7.06 -22.88
C LYS A 276 24.53 -6.87 -21.70
N GLY A 277 23.95 -6.75 -20.49
CA GLY A 277 24.73 -6.61 -19.26
C GLY A 277 25.29 -5.21 -19.02
N GLN A 278 24.96 -4.22 -19.85
CA GLN A 278 25.35 -2.83 -19.62
C GLN A 278 24.39 -2.10 -18.70
N THR A 279 23.13 -2.50 -18.71
CA THR A 279 22.09 -1.97 -17.83
C THR A 279 21.28 -3.12 -17.23
N GLN A 280 20.64 -2.87 -16.09
CA GLN A 280 19.69 -3.79 -15.46
C GLN A 280 18.41 -3.04 -15.09
N VAL A 281 17.30 -3.45 -15.70
CA VAL A 281 15.96 -2.95 -15.38
C VAL A 281 15.36 -3.80 -14.27
N ILE A 282 14.92 -3.15 -13.19
CA ILE A 282 14.19 -3.78 -12.08
C ILE A 282 12.77 -3.23 -12.05
N CYS A 283 11.80 -4.13 -11.98
CA CYS A 283 10.38 -3.81 -11.81
C CYS A 283 10.03 -3.92 -10.32
N PRO A 284 9.94 -2.80 -9.56
CA PRO A 284 9.75 -2.84 -8.10
C PRO A 284 8.37 -3.35 -7.66
N ILE A 285 7.44 -3.55 -8.59
CA ILE A 285 6.15 -4.21 -8.35
C ILE A 285 6.30 -5.71 -8.06
N THR A 286 7.41 -6.31 -8.48
CA THR A 286 7.65 -7.75 -8.37
C THR A 286 7.59 -8.23 -6.92
N ASP A 287 6.84 -9.30 -6.69
CA ASP A 287 6.79 -10.03 -5.43
C ASP A 287 6.44 -11.52 -5.70
N ALA A 288 6.07 -12.27 -4.67
CA ALA A 288 5.68 -13.68 -4.82
C ALA A 288 4.28 -13.89 -5.44
N PHE A 289 3.49 -12.81 -5.65
CA PHE A 289 2.08 -12.86 -6.07
C PHE A 289 1.84 -12.15 -7.40
N VAL A 290 2.65 -12.44 -8.41
CA VAL A 290 2.68 -11.73 -9.69
C VAL A 290 1.68 -12.22 -10.75
N ALA A 291 0.96 -13.33 -10.50
CA ALA A 291 0.13 -13.98 -11.52
C ALA A 291 -0.94 -13.05 -12.15
N HIS A 292 -1.45 -12.09 -11.39
CA HIS A 292 -2.53 -11.18 -11.83
C HIS A 292 -2.03 -9.89 -12.50
N HIS A 293 -0.71 -9.62 -12.52
CA HIS A 293 -0.14 -8.46 -13.22
C HIS A 293 1.16 -8.74 -13.97
N GLY A 294 1.66 -9.98 -13.94
CA GLY A 294 2.86 -10.39 -14.68
C GLY A 294 4.13 -9.62 -14.31
N ALA A 295 4.24 -9.06 -13.11
CA ALA A 295 5.29 -8.14 -12.67
C ALA A 295 5.41 -6.85 -13.52
N LEU A 296 4.34 -6.44 -14.20
CA LEU A 296 4.26 -5.22 -15.02
C LEU A 296 3.68 -4.07 -14.20
N GLY A 297 4.32 -2.91 -14.23
CA GLY A 297 3.87 -1.73 -13.48
C GLY A 297 4.20 -0.42 -14.16
N GLY A 298 3.78 0.69 -13.55
CA GLY A 298 3.98 2.05 -14.06
C GLY A 298 5.32 2.69 -13.68
N PHE A 299 6.19 1.99 -12.93
CA PHE A 299 7.47 2.52 -12.42
C PHE A 299 8.53 1.44 -12.49
N VAL A 300 9.69 1.76 -13.04
CA VAL A 300 10.85 0.88 -13.05
C VAL A 300 12.16 1.63 -12.73
N ARG A 301 13.17 0.87 -12.34
CA ARG A 301 14.51 1.32 -12.00
C ARG A 301 15.51 0.78 -12.99
N VAL A 302 16.46 1.61 -13.43
CA VAL A 302 17.55 1.22 -14.31
C VAL A 302 18.88 1.46 -13.61
N TRP A 303 19.60 0.39 -13.35
CA TRP A 303 21.00 0.45 -12.90
C TRP A 303 21.96 0.30 -14.07
N ILE A 304 23.06 1.04 -14.04
CA ILE A 304 24.17 0.92 -15.00
C ILE A 304 25.16 -0.08 -14.43
N THR A 305 25.28 -1.24 -15.07
CA THR A 305 26.07 -2.39 -14.58
C THR A 305 27.33 -2.66 -15.40
N GLY A 306 27.50 -2.03 -16.55
CA GLY A 306 28.54 -2.27 -17.55
C GLY A 306 29.98 -1.78 -17.22
N GLY A 307 30.21 -1.37 -15.97
CA GLY A 307 31.50 -0.83 -15.52
C GLY A 307 31.64 0.68 -15.71
N ALA A 308 32.48 1.31 -14.86
CA ALA A 308 32.61 2.76 -14.80
C ALA A 308 33.10 3.35 -16.16
N GLY A 309 32.39 4.38 -16.64
CA GLY A 309 32.77 5.23 -17.76
C GLY A 309 32.36 4.76 -19.17
N ARG A 310 31.58 3.66 -19.29
CA ARG A 310 31.11 3.19 -20.61
C ARG A 310 29.76 3.79 -21.01
N ILE A 311 28.86 3.95 -20.06
CA ILE A 311 27.51 4.51 -20.28
C ILE A 311 27.18 5.47 -19.13
N THR A 312 26.57 6.61 -19.45
CA THR A 312 26.13 7.58 -18.43
C THR A 312 24.61 7.52 -18.24
N PRO A 313 24.08 7.96 -17.08
CA PRO A 313 22.65 8.08 -16.87
C PRO A 313 21.97 8.93 -17.96
N GLU A 314 22.58 10.01 -18.41
CA GLU A 314 22.09 10.90 -19.46
C GLU A 314 21.89 10.15 -20.78
N GLN A 315 22.87 9.32 -21.19
CA GLN A 315 22.76 8.50 -22.41
C GLN A 315 21.61 7.50 -22.32
N VAL A 316 21.38 6.90 -21.13
CA VAL A 316 20.24 6.01 -20.90
C VAL A 316 18.92 6.79 -20.98
N MET A 317 18.86 7.96 -20.34
CA MET A 317 17.69 8.82 -20.37
C MET A 317 17.35 9.31 -21.78
N GLU A 318 18.36 9.65 -22.61
CA GLU A 318 18.16 10.06 -24.02
C GLU A 318 17.50 8.97 -24.87
N VAL A 319 17.79 7.69 -24.60
CA VAL A 319 17.13 6.57 -25.28
C VAL A 319 15.68 6.39 -24.83
N ILE A 320 15.38 6.64 -23.56
CA ILE A 320 14.08 6.36 -22.97
C ILE A 320 13.07 7.50 -23.20
N ARG A 321 13.49 8.76 -23.07
CA ARG A 321 12.62 9.94 -23.18
C ARG A 321 11.71 9.99 -24.42
N PRO A 322 12.18 9.60 -25.65
CA PRO A 322 11.34 9.65 -26.84
C PRO A 322 10.33 8.48 -26.95
N LEU A 323 10.37 7.49 -26.05
CA LEU A 323 9.47 6.35 -26.12
C LEU A 323 8.03 6.79 -25.79
N ARG A 324 7.10 6.44 -26.68
CA ARG A 324 5.68 6.71 -26.46
C ARG A 324 5.19 5.96 -25.22
N GLY A 325 4.46 6.64 -24.34
CA GLY A 325 3.95 6.06 -23.09
C GLY A 325 4.88 6.24 -21.89
N ILE A 326 5.98 6.97 -22.04
CA ILE A 326 6.81 7.43 -20.95
C ILE A 326 6.31 8.80 -20.47
N GLU A 327 6.02 8.93 -19.18
CA GLU A 327 5.62 10.17 -18.52
C GLU A 327 6.82 10.95 -18.00
N SER A 328 7.75 10.27 -17.33
CA SER A 328 8.97 10.91 -16.84
C SER A 328 10.17 9.96 -16.82
N VAL A 329 11.36 10.55 -17.00
CA VAL A 329 12.66 9.87 -16.90
C VAL A 329 13.57 10.77 -16.08
N LEU A 330 13.91 10.33 -14.89
CA LEU A 330 14.61 11.11 -13.87
C LEU A 330 15.95 10.44 -13.51
N GLY A 331 16.98 11.25 -13.35
CA GLY A 331 18.21 10.79 -12.71
C GLY A 331 17.99 10.56 -11.21
N LYS A 332 18.87 9.80 -10.58
CA LYS A 332 18.81 9.39 -9.17
C LYS A 332 18.46 10.54 -8.22
N GLN A 333 19.23 11.63 -8.25
CA GLN A 333 19.06 12.75 -7.31
C GLN A 333 17.72 13.44 -7.51
N GLU A 334 17.33 13.67 -8.76
CA GLU A 334 16.05 14.28 -9.10
C GLU A 334 14.87 13.39 -8.66
N ALA A 335 14.93 12.08 -8.93
CA ALA A 335 13.91 11.14 -8.50
C ALA A 335 13.75 11.10 -6.97
N CYS A 336 14.86 11.11 -6.23
CA CYS A 336 14.85 11.16 -4.77
C CYS A 336 14.23 12.46 -4.24
N ALA A 337 14.54 13.60 -4.85
CA ALA A 337 14.02 14.89 -4.44
C ALA A 337 12.51 15.04 -4.75
N VAL A 338 12.07 14.60 -5.94
CA VAL A 338 10.68 14.74 -6.39
C VAL A 338 9.74 13.76 -5.69
N HIS A 339 10.19 12.53 -5.43
CA HIS A 339 9.35 11.43 -4.93
C HIS A 339 9.68 10.99 -3.50
N ASP A 340 10.50 11.75 -2.76
CA ASP A 340 10.91 11.41 -1.38
C ASP A 340 11.47 9.98 -1.26
N LEU A 341 12.39 9.57 -2.17
CA LEU A 341 12.97 8.24 -2.19
C LEU A 341 14.29 8.16 -1.40
N PRO A 342 14.65 6.96 -0.87
CA PRO A 342 15.91 6.76 -0.15
C PRO A 342 17.10 6.72 -1.12
N GLU A 343 17.95 7.72 -1.08
CA GLU A 343 19.05 7.91 -2.03
C GLU A 343 20.03 6.72 -2.08
N ASP A 344 20.28 6.09 -0.94
CA ASP A 344 21.19 4.93 -0.83
C ASP A 344 20.60 3.60 -1.38
N ARG A 345 19.33 3.61 -1.79
CA ARG A 345 18.63 2.45 -2.36
C ARG A 345 18.05 2.75 -3.75
N GLU A 346 18.33 3.93 -4.30
CA GLU A 346 17.78 4.33 -5.59
C GLU A 346 18.75 4.02 -6.74
N ALA A 347 18.18 3.75 -7.92
CA ALA A 347 18.90 3.44 -9.15
C ALA A 347 19.48 4.69 -9.82
N ASP A 348 20.30 4.49 -10.88
CA ASP A 348 20.89 5.58 -11.66
C ASP A 348 19.82 6.36 -12.43
N VAL A 349 18.78 5.65 -12.93
CA VAL A 349 17.66 6.24 -13.65
C VAL A 349 16.33 5.64 -13.16
N VAL A 350 15.34 6.48 -12.95
CA VAL A 350 13.95 6.14 -12.65
C VAL A 350 13.09 6.45 -13.87
N VAL A 351 12.20 5.52 -14.22
CA VAL A 351 11.32 5.66 -15.38
C VAL A 351 9.88 5.43 -14.95
N ILE A 352 8.99 6.35 -15.31
CA ILE A 352 7.56 6.29 -14.98
C ILE A 352 6.76 6.36 -16.29
N SER A 353 5.77 5.48 -16.44
CA SER A 353 4.89 5.45 -17.61
C SER A 353 3.63 6.29 -17.42
N THR A 354 3.00 6.62 -18.54
CA THR A 354 1.63 7.19 -18.55
C THR A 354 0.60 6.23 -17.96
N HIS A 355 -0.58 6.74 -17.65
CA HIS A 355 -1.66 5.99 -17.00
C HIS A 355 -2.12 4.74 -17.77
N ASP A 356 -1.93 4.69 -19.10
CA ASP A 356 -2.40 3.65 -20.00
C ASP A 356 -1.31 2.68 -20.47
N VAL A 357 -0.06 2.85 -19.98
CA VAL A 357 1.10 2.04 -20.35
C VAL A 357 1.73 1.44 -19.11
N CYS A 358 2.26 0.23 -19.21
CA CYS A 358 3.15 -0.35 -18.20
C CYS A 358 4.55 -0.62 -18.77
N ILE A 359 5.50 -0.82 -17.87
CA ILE A 359 6.89 -1.09 -18.22
C ILE A 359 7.26 -2.47 -17.66
N GLY A 360 7.83 -3.31 -18.50
CA GLY A 360 8.48 -4.57 -18.14
C GLY A 360 9.98 -4.52 -18.32
N ALA A 361 10.67 -5.50 -17.78
CA ALA A 361 12.10 -5.70 -18.05
C ALA A 361 12.29 -6.27 -19.47
N SER A 362 12.49 -7.56 -19.61
CA SER A 362 12.56 -8.25 -20.89
C SER A 362 11.31 -9.10 -21.10
N GLU A 363 10.72 -9.13 -22.30
CA GLU A 363 9.47 -9.84 -22.57
C GLU A 363 9.51 -11.30 -22.09
N LYS A 364 10.62 -11.98 -22.30
CA LYS A 364 10.82 -13.38 -21.90
C LYS A 364 10.83 -13.61 -20.38
N ASP A 365 11.03 -12.55 -19.57
CA ASP A 365 11.14 -12.65 -18.12
C ASP A 365 9.78 -12.46 -17.40
N HIS A 366 8.70 -12.23 -18.17
CA HIS A 366 7.36 -12.01 -17.66
C HIS A 366 6.40 -13.13 -18.07
N ASP A 367 5.80 -13.81 -17.08
CA ASP A 367 4.73 -14.78 -17.34
C ASP A 367 3.37 -14.05 -17.39
N LEU A 368 2.79 -13.98 -18.59
CA LEU A 368 1.51 -13.32 -18.84
C LEU A 368 0.31 -14.27 -18.89
N LYS A 369 0.50 -15.56 -18.61
CA LYS A 369 -0.59 -16.56 -18.63
C LYS A 369 -1.74 -16.21 -17.70
N GLY A 370 -1.45 -15.61 -16.55
CA GLY A 370 -2.45 -15.16 -15.60
C GLY A 370 -3.33 -14.02 -16.08
N LEU A 371 -2.99 -13.40 -17.23
CA LEU A 371 -3.75 -12.30 -17.86
C LEU A 371 -4.64 -12.78 -19.00
N GLU A 372 -4.65 -14.07 -19.35
CA GLU A 372 -5.49 -14.60 -20.42
C GLU A 372 -6.99 -14.36 -20.11
N GLY A 373 -7.69 -13.75 -21.05
CA GLY A 373 -9.12 -13.42 -20.93
C GLY A 373 -9.45 -12.21 -20.06
N HIS A 374 -8.43 -11.47 -19.56
CA HIS A 374 -8.61 -10.25 -18.77
C HIS A 374 -7.80 -9.09 -19.33
N ARG A 375 -8.29 -7.86 -19.13
CA ARG A 375 -7.49 -6.66 -19.38
C ARG A 375 -6.46 -6.52 -18.26
N LEU A 376 -5.25 -6.09 -18.60
CA LEU A 376 -4.23 -5.77 -17.58
C LEU A 376 -4.62 -4.49 -16.85
N ARG A 377 -4.87 -4.61 -15.56
CA ARG A 377 -4.99 -3.48 -14.64
C ARG A 377 -3.81 -3.53 -13.67
N THR A 378 -3.07 -2.43 -13.57
CA THR A 378 -1.89 -2.36 -12.69
C THR A 378 -1.60 -0.92 -12.26
N HIS A 379 -0.54 -0.74 -11.49
CA HIS A 379 -0.22 0.49 -10.79
C HIS A 379 1.30 0.73 -10.75
N GLY A 380 1.74 1.74 -10.00
CA GLY A 380 3.16 2.05 -9.77
C GLY A 380 3.56 3.47 -10.17
N GLY A 381 2.85 4.09 -11.11
CA GLY A 381 3.11 5.43 -11.60
C GLY A 381 2.51 6.54 -10.74
N VAL A 382 2.66 7.78 -11.20
CA VAL A 382 2.09 8.97 -10.54
C VAL A 382 0.57 8.96 -10.62
N SER A 383 0.01 8.45 -11.72
CA SER A 383 -1.44 8.37 -11.93
C SER A 383 -2.16 7.50 -10.90
N GLU A 384 -1.48 6.49 -10.34
CA GLU A 384 -2.04 5.62 -9.29
C GLU A 384 -1.69 6.08 -7.86
N ALA A 385 -1.07 7.26 -7.69
CA ALA A 385 -0.73 7.79 -6.37
C ALA A 385 -1.91 8.47 -5.65
N LYS A 386 -3.02 8.77 -6.36
CA LYS A 386 -4.22 9.34 -5.74
C LYS A 386 -4.99 8.28 -4.97
N VAL A 387 -5.29 8.56 -3.70
CA VAL A 387 -5.93 7.62 -2.79
C VAL A 387 -7.03 8.31 -1.96
N PRO A 388 -8.07 7.59 -1.51
CA PRO A 388 -9.03 8.14 -0.57
C PRO A 388 -8.36 8.41 0.79
N PHE A 389 -8.88 9.40 1.50
CA PHE A 389 -8.49 9.72 2.87
C PHE A 389 -9.74 10.09 3.63
N ILE A 390 -10.31 9.14 4.39
CA ILE A 390 -11.64 9.26 4.99
C ILE A 390 -11.53 8.92 6.48
N ILE A 391 -12.15 9.75 7.33
CA ILE A 391 -12.29 9.49 8.76
C ILE A 391 -13.76 9.66 9.10
N ASN A 392 -14.38 8.68 9.77
CA ASN A 392 -15.81 8.68 10.09
C ASN A 392 -16.22 9.66 11.20
N ARG A 393 -15.33 10.53 11.65
CA ARG A 393 -15.56 11.53 12.69
C ARG A 393 -15.23 12.92 12.18
N PRO A 394 -15.98 13.95 12.62
CA PRO A 394 -15.64 15.33 12.32
C PRO A 394 -14.29 15.71 12.96
N LEU A 395 -13.51 16.52 12.26
CA LEU A 395 -12.24 17.02 12.76
C LEU A 395 -12.45 18.33 13.54
N ASN A 396 -11.59 18.58 14.51
CA ASN A 396 -11.45 19.88 15.17
C ASN A 396 -10.95 20.95 14.17
N ASP A 397 -11.04 22.21 14.55
CA ASP A 397 -10.73 23.33 13.66
C ASP A 397 -9.30 23.32 13.14
N GLU A 398 -8.32 22.95 13.97
CA GLU A 398 -6.92 22.85 13.58
C GLU A 398 -6.72 21.85 12.41
N TYR A 399 -7.23 20.64 12.57
CA TYR A 399 -7.05 19.58 11.57
C TYR A 399 -7.95 19.78 10.35
N ARG A 400 -9.11 20.40 10.50
CA ARG A 400 -9.95 20.80 9.38
C ARG A 400 -9.24 21.85 8.50
N LEU A 401 -8.62 22.86 9.10
CA LEU A 401 -7.82 23.87 8.39
C LEU A 401 -6.59 23.22 7.74
N LYS A 402 -5.87 22.37 8.47
CA LYS A 402 -4.70 21.64 7.96
C LYS A 402 -5.06 20.78 6.75
N GLY A 403 -6.21 20.09 6.80
CA GLY A 403 -6.71 19.24 5.69
C GLY A 403 -7.20 20.02 4.47
N GLY A 404 -7.69 21.25 4.65
CA GLY A 404 -8.16 22.12 3.57
C GLY A 404 -7.08 23.01 2.93
N SER A 405 -5.91 23.15 3.57
CA SER A 405 -4.88 24.09 3.13
C SER A 405 -3.86 23.52 2.14
N ARG A 406 -3.78 22.21 2.01
CA ARG A 406 -2.83 21.50 1.14
C ARG A 406 -3.31 20.12 0.79
N VAL A 407 -2.75 19.52 -0.28
CA VAL A 407 -2.95 18.08 -0.56
C VAL A 407 -2.32 17.28 0.57
N LEU A 408 -3.12 16.45 1.21
CA LEU A 408 -2.64 15.54 2.25
C LEU A 408 -1.86 14.38 1.64
N LYS A 409 -0.99 13.81 2.45
CA LYS A 409 -0.30 12.56 2.13
C LYS A 409 -0.95 11.40 2.91
N SER A 410 -1.07 10.23 2.28
CA SER A 410 -1.71 9.05 2.89
C SER A 410 -1.10 8.70 4.25
N TRP A 411 0.20 8.89 4.44
CA TRP A 411 0.89 8.61 5.71
C TRP A 411 0.52 9.56 6.87
N GLN A 412 -0.23 10.63 6.60
CA GLN A 412 -0.76 11.50 7.65
C GLN A 412 -2.03 10.93 8.30
N LEU A 413 -2.54 9.78 7.83
CA LEU A 413 -3.81 9.25 8.28
C LEU A 413 -3.85 8.97 9.78
N PHE A 414 -2.79 8.37 10.36
CA PHE A 414 -2.72 8.17 11.82
C PHE A 414 -2.72 9.50 12.58
N GLU A 415 -1.98 10.49 12.10
CA GLU A 415 -1.93 11.82 12.72
C GLU A 415 -3.33 12.46 12.76
N PHE A 416 -4.02 12.45 11.63
CA PHE A 416 -5.37 12.99 11.51
C PHE A 416 -6.39 12.21 12.33
N ALA A 417 -6.32 10.88 12.33
CA ALA A 417 -7.28 10.03 13.02
C ALA A 417 -7.11 10.04 14.56
N LEU A 418 -5.90 10.30 15.06
CA LEU A 418 -5.61 10.36 16.50
C LEU A 418 -5.70 11.78 17.06
N ASN A 419 -5.20 12.77 16.34
CA ASN A 419 -5.13 14.14 16.82
C ASN A 419 -6.30 15.01 16.34
N GLY A 420 -6.92 14.64 15.23
CA GLY A 420 -7.92 15.43 14.54
C GLY A 420 -9.36 15.34 15.07
N PRO A 421 -9.87 14.21 15.61
CA PRO A 421 -11.26 14.14 15.99
C PRO A 421 -11.66 15.23 16.98
N ALA A 422 -12.83 15.89 16.71
CA ALA A 422 -13.47 16.75 17.67
C ALA A 422 -13.92 15.91 18.87
N GLY A 423 -13.75 16.45 20.08
CA GLY A 423 -14.09 15.79 21.34
C GLY A 423 -15.58 15.46 21.46
#